data_7c0f71cb40bcd9c416cab8051694d27c
#
_entry.id   7c0f71cb40bcd9c416cab8051694d27c
#
_cell.length_a   1.000
_cell.length_b   1.000
_cell.length_c   1.000
_cell.angle_alpha   90.00
_cell.angle_beta   90.00
_cell.angle_gamma   90.00
#
_symmetry.space_group_name_H-M   'P 1'
#
loop_
_entity.id
_entity.type
_entity.pdbx_description
1 polymer ?
#
loop_
_entity_poly.entity_id
_entity_poly.type
_entity_poly.pdbx_seq_one_letter_code
_entity_poly.pdbx_strand_id
1 'polypeptide(L)'
;MRATRFKETYGPYALVAGGSDGLGAAFAEAIAQRGLNLVLLARQEDRLNATAARLRDTYEIDVIALTADMADYETVKQRVGDLKLSIGLLVYDAAYAPIGRFEDVSEDHLAQAAAVNVRAPLLLTKLLSAPMIERGRGGIVLMSSLAGSQGSPNIAAYAATKAFNAILAEGLWKELKPRGIDVIACMAGAILTPGYQQAESSKPAPGTLEAKDVAEQTLNALGNGPIVIPGAVNKIGRFALMRLLSRRAAIAIMSKNTRGLS
;
A
#
# COMPACT_ATOMS: atom_id res chain seq x y z
N MET A 1 9.60 4.18 -16.43
CA MET A 1 9.63 5.65 -16.70
C MET A 1 11.04 6.15 -16.38
N ARG A 2 11.63 7.09 -17.17
CA ARG A 2 12.93 7.70 -16.82
C ARG A 2 12.76 8.53 -15.53
N ALA A 3 13.77 8.57 -14.65
CA ALA A 3 13.72 9.26 -13.35
C ALA A 3 13.27 10.73 -13.48
N THR A 4 13.81 11.47 -14.46
CA THR A 4 13.43 12.87 -14.73
C THR A 4 11.92 13.02 -14.96
N ARG A 5 11.33 12.20 -15.84
CA ARG A 5 9.89 12.24 -16.10
C ARG A 5 9.06 11.84 -14.88
N PHE A 6 9.55 10.91 -14.06
CA PHE A 6 8.88 10.52 -12.83
C PHE A 6 8.82 11.70 -11.85
N LYS A 7 9.94 12.39 -11.65
CA LYS A 7 10.02 13.59 -10.81
C LYS A 7 9.13 14.73 -11.31
N GLU A 8 9.12 14.98 -12.61
CA GLU A 8 8.25 16.00 -13.22
C GLU A 8 6.76 15.70 -13.02
N THR A 9 6.36 14.42 -13.11
CA THR A 9 4.96 14.02 -12.99
C THR A 9 4.50 13.97 -11.53
N TYR A 10 5.31 13.38 -10.64
CA TYR A 10 4.89 13.02 -9.27
C TYR A 10 5.59 13.82 -8.16
N GLY A 11 6.55 14.68 -8.50
CA GLY A 11 7.24 15.51 -7.51
C GLY A 11 6.47 16.78 -7.12
N PRO A 12 7.08 17.60 -6.19
CA PRO A 12 8.40 17.42 -5.58
C PRO A 12 8.46 16.42 -4.41
N TYR A 13 7.35 16.18 -3.70
CA TYR A 13 7.28 15.28 -2.54
C TYR A 13 6.37 14.08 -2.81
N ALA A 14 6.76 12.93 -2.27
CA ALA A 14 5.90 11.77 -2.11
C ALA A 14 5.60 11.53 -0.62
N LEU A 15 4.36 11.21 -0.29
CA LEU A 15 3.98 10.75 1.03
C LEU A 15 3.83 9.22 1.03
N VAL A 16 4.56 8.54 1.93
CA VAL A 16 4.49 7.09 2.12
C VAL A 16 3.89 6.81 3.51
N ALA A 17 2.63 6.41 3.54
CA ALA A 17 1.98 5.95 4.76
C ALA A 17 2.34 4.48 5.02
N GLY A 18 2.97 4.21 6.15
CA GLY A 18 3.60 2.92 6.47
C GLY A 18 5.10 2.88 6.14
N GLY A 19 5.75 4.04 5.97
CA GLY A 19 7.11 4.18 5.44
C GLY A 19 8.27 3.83 6.38
N SER A 20 8.02 3.23 7.55
CA SER A 20 9.08 2.97 8.54
C SER A 20 9.81 1.65 8.34
N ASP A 21 9.21 0.66 7.68
CA ASP A 21 9.76 -0.70 7.56
C ASP A 21 9.13 -1.46 6.37
N GLY A 22 9.67 -2.63 6.04
CA GLY A 22 9.10 -3.58 5.09
C GLY A 22 8.85 -2.99 3.71
N LEU A 23 7.63 -3.17 3.20
CA LEU A 23 7.26 -2.71 1.86
C LEU A 23 7.21 -1.18 1.76
N GLY A 24 6.71 -0.49 2.79
CA GLY A 24 6.67 0.97 2.80
C GLY A 24 8.06 1.59 2.74
N ALA A 25 9.05 1.05 3.47
CA ALA A 25 10.44 1.48 3.37
C ALA A 25 11.04 1.17 1.97
N ALA A 26 10.66 0.05 1.35
CA ALA A 26 11.08 -0.28 -0.02
C ALA A 26 10.48 0.69 -1.05
N PHE A 27 9.22 1.10 -0.89
CA PHE A 27 8.63 2.18 -1.70
C PHE A 27 9.36 3.50 -1.50
N ALA A 28 9.64 3.87 -0.25
CA ALA A 28 10.37 5.10 0.06
C ALA A 28 11.74 5.12 -0.63
N GLU A 29 12.47 4.02 -0.58
CA GLU A 29 13.76 3.87 -1.25
C GLU A 29 13.66 3.96 -2.77
N ALA A 30 12.71 3.23 -3.37
CA ALA A 30 12.49 3.26 -4.81
C ALA A 30 12.07 4.65 -5.33
N ILE A 31 11.36 5.44 -4.51
CA ILE A 31 10.97 6.81 -4.81
C ILE A 31 12.17 7.77 -4.64
N ALA A 32 12.97 7.60 -3.59
CA ALA A 32 14.21 8.34 -3.37
C ALA A 32 15.19 8.19 -4.54
N GLN A 33 15.38 6.96 -5.05
CA GLN A 33 16.18 6.67 -6.24
C GLN A 33 15.70 7.40 -7.49
N ARG A 34 14.44 7.79 -7.54
CA ARG A 34 13.84 8.60 -8.62
C ARG A 34 13.93 10.11 -8.37
N GLY A 35 14.60 10.51 -7.28
CA GLY A 35 14.91 11.91 -6.94
C GLY A 35 13.75 12.72 -6.38
N LEU A 36 12.71 12.09 -5.79
CA LEU A 36 11.68 12.80 -5.05
C LEU A 36 12.06 12.94 -3.59
N ASN A 37 11.67 14.06 -3.01
CA ASN A 37 11.66 14.23 -1.56
C ASN A 37 10.53 13.40 -0.93
N LEU A 38 10.63 13.09 0.36
CA LEU A 38 9.74 12.17 1.05
C LEU A 38 9.11 12.78 2.31
N VAL A 39 7.85 12.43 2.52
CA VAL A 39 7.20 12.46 3.82
C VAL A 39 6.92 11.01 4.21
N LEU A 40 7.59 10.50 5.20
CA LEU A 40 7.38 9.15 5.74
C LEU A 40 6.44 9.25 6.93
N LEU A 41 5.37 8.48 6.94
CA LEU A 41 4.37 8.49 7.98
C LEU A 41 4.19 7.09 8.57
N ALA A 42 4.40 6.94 9.89
CA ALA A 42 4.25 5.69 10.62
C ALA A 42 4.14 5.93 12.13
N ARG A 43 3.82 4.88 12.89
CA ARG A 43 3.62 4.95 14.35
C ARG A 43 4.93 4.82 15.15
N GLN A 44 5.86 4.02 14.66
CA GLN A 44 7.11 3.69 15.38
C GLN A 44 8.17 4.74 15.06
N GLU A 45 8.33 5.71 15.95
CA GLU A 45 9.18 6.88 15.78
C GLU A 45 10.65 6.51 15.53
N ASP A 46 11.22 5.61 16.31
CA ASP A 46 12.64 5.23 16.19
C ASP A 46 12.95 4.62 14.82
N ARG A 47 12.11 3.66 14.35
CA ARG A 47 12.27 3.05 13.04
C ARG A 47 12.04 4.05 11.91
N LEU A 48 11.07 4.94 12.08
CA LEU A 48 10.75 5.98 11.10
C LEU A 48 11.92 6.95 10.94
N ASN A 49 12.49 7.41 12.05
CA ASN A 49 13.64 8.31 12.07
C ASN A 49 14.89 7.65 11.50
N ALA A 50 15.16 6.38 11.84
CA ALA A 50 16.27 5.61 11.28
C ALA A 50 16.15 5.47 9.74
N THR A 51 14.95 5.12 9.24
CA THR A 51 14.70 5.04 7.80
C THR A 51 14.86 6.39 7.12
N ALA A 52 14.33 7.46 7.72
CA ALA A 52 14.46 8.81 7.17
C ALA A 52 15.92 9.28 7.11
N ALA A 53 16.71 9.06 8.16
CA ALA A 53 18.12 9.41 8.19
C ALA A 53 18.91 8.67 7.08
N ARG A 54 18.75 7.35 7.01
CA ARG A 54 19.39 6.52 5.98
C ARG A 54 19.06 7.02 4.55
N LEU A 55 17.81 7.36 4.27
CA LEU A 55 17.41 7.82 2.94
C LEU A 55 17.96 9.21 2.61
N ARG A 56 18.01 10.14 3.58
CA ARG A 56 18.66 11.46 3.39
C ARG A 56 20.13 11.29 3.02
N ASP A 57 20.84 10.48 3.80
CA ASP A 57 22.29 10.30 3.65
C ASP A 57 22.64 9.59 2.34
N THR A 58 21.76 8.65 1.88
CA THR A 58 22.04 7.85 0.69
C THR A 58 21.69 8.56 -0.62
N TYR A 59 20.62 9.39 -0.63
CA TYR A 59 20.05 9.91 -1.88
C TYR A 59 20.08 11.44 -2.00
N GLU A 60 20.64 12.14 -1.02
CA GLU A 60 20.73 13.61 -1.00
C GLU A 60 19.37 14.30 -1.27
N ILE A 61 18.29 13.77 -0.68
CA ILE A 61 16.93 14.30 -0.76
C ILE A 61 16.43 14.78 0.60
N ASP A 62 15.43 15.64 0.60
CA ASP A 62 14.70 15.98 1.83
C ASP A 62 13.75 14.84 2.24
N VAL A 63 13.82 14.43 3.51
CA VAL A 63 12.96 13.38 4.08
C VAL A 63 12.40 13.84 5.42
N ILE A 64 11.10 13.97 5.52
CA ILE A 64 10.40 14.35 6.74
C ILE A 64 9.80 13.09 7.37
N ALA A 65 10.17 12.81 8.62
CA ALA A 65 9.56 11.77 9.44
C ALA A 65 8.36 12.35 10.20
N LEU A 66 7.18 11.80 9.98
CA LEU A 66 5.93 12.25 10.56
C LEU A 66 5.30 11.13 11.39
N THR A 67 5.52 11.15 12.71
CA THR A 67 4.99 10.11 13.61
C THR A 67 3.51 10.32 13.83
N ALA A 68 2.65 9.41 13.35
CA ALA A 68 1.20 9.42 13.61
C ALA A 68 0.58 8.03 13.43
N ASP A 69 -0.55 7.79 14.09
CA ASP A 69 -1.36 6.59 13.88
C ASP A 69 -2.40 6.85 12.78
N MET A 70 -2.43 5.97 11.77
CA MET A 70 -3.43 6.04 10.69
C MET A 70 -4.87 5.89 11.19
N ALA A 71 -5.09 5.28 12.35
CA ALA A 71 -6.42 5.20 12.96
C ALA A 71 -6.92 6.57 13.45
N ASP A 72 -6.02 7.46 13.85
CA ASP A 72 -6.32 8.84 14.19
C ASP A 72 -6.15 9.76 12.97
N TYR A 73 -7.14 9.71 12.09
CA TYR A 73 -7.11 10.48 10.85
C TYR A 73 -7.06 12.00 11.07
N GLU A 74 -7.67 12.52 12.13
CA GLU A 74 -7.69 13.98 12.35
C GLU A 74 -6.27 14.49 12.68
N THR A 75 -5.52 13.77 13.51
CA THR A 75 -4.10 14.06 13.77
C THR A 75 -3.27 13.93 12.48
N VAL A 76 -3.49 12.89 11.67
CA VAL A 76 -2.80 12.73 10.38
C VAL A 76 -3.10 13.90 9.45
N LYS A 77 -4.37 14.27 9.30
CA LYS A 77 -4.82 15.40 8.46
C LYS A 77 -4.16 16.71 8.88
N GLN A 78 -4.19 17.00 10.18
CA GLN A 78 -3.58 18.22 10.72
C GLN A 78 -2.07 18.23 10.42
N ARG A 79 -1.35 17.19 10.81
CA ARG A 79 0.11 17.11 10.64
C ARG A 79 0.55 17.19 9.18
N VAL A 80 -0.17 16.53 8.27
CA VAL A 80 0.10 16.62 6.82
C VAL A 80 -0.18 18.02 6.29
N GLY A 81 -1.28 18.66 6.75
CA GLY A 81 -1.63 20.03 6.38
C GLY A 81 -0.63 21.07 6.86
N ASP A 82 -0.09 20.91 8.08
CA ASP A 82 0.90 21.83 8.67
C ASP A 82 2.23 21.84 7.91
N LEU A 83 2.56 20.79 7.17
CA LEU A 83 3.77 20.76 6.34
C LEU A 83 3.76 21.79 5.21
N LYS A 84 2.59 22.17 4.72
CA LYS A 84 2.42 23.12 3.58
C LYS A 84 3.23 22.71 2.35
N LEU A 85 3.40 21.41 2.12
CA LEU A 85 4.20 20.85 1.03
C LEU A 85 3.34 20.49 -0.17
N SER A 86 3.95 20.57 -1.35
CA SER A 86 3.35 20.08 -2.59
C SER A 86 3.59 18.58 -2.72
N ILE A 87 2.69 17.76 -2.18
CA ILE A 87 2.76 16.30 -2.31
C ILE A 87 2.15 15.90 -3.65
N GLY A 88 2.97 15.27 -4.50
CA GLY A 88 2.58 14.85 -5.85
C GLY A 88 2.37 13.34 -6.00
N LEU A 89 2.81 12.54 -5.02
CA LEU A 89 2.58 11.10 -4.98
C LEU A 89 2.13 10.66 -3.59
N LEU A 90 1.06 9.88 -3.53
CA LEU A 90 0.66 9.14 -2.34
C LEU A 90 0.95 7.66 -2.55
N VAL A 91 1.66 7.03 -1.61
CA VAL A 91 1.73 5.58 -1.45
C VAL A 91 1.11 5.23 -0.10
N TYR A 92 -0.04 4.57 -0.13
CA TYR A 92 -0.70 4.09 1.09
C TYR A 92 -0.43 2.60 1.29
N ASP A 93 0.58 2.29 2.12
CA ASP A 93 1.00 0.92 2.46
C ASP A 93 0.59 0.51 3.88
N ALA A 94 0.34 1.47 4.78
CA ALA A 94 -0.06 1.16 6.15
C ALA A 94 -1.26 0.19 6.19
N ALA A 95 -1.15 -0.82 7.03
CA ALA A 95 -2.20 -1.82 7.19
C ALA A 95 -2.25 -2.36 8.61
N TYR A 96 -3.43 -2.80 8.99
CA TYR A 96 -3.70 -3.57 10.18
C TYR A 96 -4.45 -4.85 9.79
N ALA A 97 -3.92 -6.01 10.19
CA ALA A 97 -4.45 -7.31 9.80
C ALA A 97 -4.86 -8.10 11.06
N PRO A 98 -6.12 -8.07 11.48
CA PRO A 98 -6.60 -8.99 12.49
C PRO A 98 -6.58 -10.41 11.91
N ILE A 99 -5.91 -11.31 12.62
CA ILE A 99 -5.76 -12.73 12.27
C ILE A 99 -6.49 -13.56 13.30
N GLY A 100 -7.25 -14.56 12.86
CA GLY A 100 -8.01 -15.46 13.71
C GLY A 100 -9.41 -15.71 13.17
N ARG A 101 -10.15 -16.62 13.79
CA ARG A 101 -11.56 -16.87 13.48
C ARG A 101 -12.35 -15.61 13.78
N PHE A 102 -13.33 -15.29 12.94
CA PHE A 102 -14.08 -14.03 13.04
C PHE A 102 -14.74 -13.83 14.41
N GLU A 103 -15.26 -14.90 15.00
CA GLU A 103 -15.86 -14.89 16.34
C GLU A 103 -14.86 -14.64 17.48
N ASP A 104 -13.57 -14.88 17.26
CA ASP A 104 -12.50 -14.71 18.25
C ASP A 104 -11.82 -13.33 18.15
N VAL A 105 -12.04 -12.60 17.05
CA VAL A 105 -11.48 -11.26 16.86
C VAL A 105 -12.33 -10.23 17.60
N SER A 106 -11.73 -9.43 18.47
CA SER A 106 -12.45 -8.41 19.22
C SER A 106 -12.97 -7.27 18.32
N GLU A 107 -14.02 -6.61 18.76
CA GLU A 107 -14.58 -5.43 18.06
C GLU A 107 -13.53 -4.32 17.90
N ASP A 108 -12.66 -4.10 18.88
CA ASP A 108 -11.59 -3.11 18.80
C ASP A 108 -10.60 -3.42 17.65
N HIS A 109 -10.23 -4.69 17.48
CA HIS A 109 -9.38 -5.10 16.36
C HIS A 109 -10.08 -4.91 15.00
N LEU A 110 -11.38 -5.17 14.92
CA LEU A 110 -12.16 -4.92 13.70
C LEU A 110 -12.29 -3.42 13.41
N ALA A 111 -12.57 -2.61 14.45
CA ALA A 111 -12.61 -1.15 14.33
C ALA A 111 -11.26 -0.57 13.89
N GLN A 112 -10.16 -1.04 14.48
CA GLN A 112 -8.80 -0.65 14.10
C GLN A 112 -8.52 -1.01 12.63
N ALA A 113 -8.89 -2.20 12.17
CA ALA A 113 -8.74 -2.60 10.76
C ALA A 113 -9.54 -1.69 9.82
N ALA A 114 -10.77 -1.35 10.17
CA ALA A 114 -11.58 -0.43 9.40
C ALA A 114 -10.99 0.99 9.38
N ALA A 115 -10.51 1.49 10.52
CA ALA A 115 -9.90 2.81 10.62
C ALA A 115 -8.63 2.92 9.75
N VAL A 116 -7.69 1.96 9.89
CA VAL A 116 -6.40 1.99 9.20
C VAL A 116 -6.54 1.62 7.72
N ASN A 117 -7.33 0.59 7.37
CA ASN A 117 -7.31 0.03 6.02
C ASN A 117 -8.41 0.59 5.10
N VAL A 118 -9.42 1.27 5.65
CA VAL A 118 -10.58 1.80 4.89
C VAL A 118 -10.69 3.31 5.05
N ARG A 119 -10.92 3.79 6.29
CA ARG A 119 -11.15 5.22 6.55
C ARG A 119 -9.92 6.06 6.18
N ALA A 120 -8.75 5.69 6.66
CA ALA A 120 -7.54 6.48 6.44
C ALA A 120 -7.12 6.56 4.96
N PRO A 121 -7.01 5.47 4.16
CA PRO A 121 -6.67 5.59 2.75
C PRO A 121 -7.72 6.37 1.95
N LEU A 122 -9.01 6.22 2.24
CA LEU A 122 -10.09 6.96 1.59
C LEU A 122 -9.93 8.48 1.81
N LEU A 123 -9.79 8.88 3.07
CA LEU A 123 -9.74 10.29 3.44
C LEU A 123 -8.39 10.95 3.08
N LEU A 124 -7.27 10.24 3.22
CA LEU A 124 -5.96 10.76 2.82
C LEU A 124 -5.85 10.90 1.29
N THR A 125 -6.44 9.97 0.54
CA THR A 125 -6.59 10.10 -0.92
C THR A 125 -7.41 11.34 -1.28
N LYS A 126 -8.54 11.57 -0.61
CA LYS A 126 -9.37 12.77 -0.83
C LYS A 126 -8.60 14.05 -0.50
N LEU A 127 -7.87 14.08 0.61
CA LEU A 127 -7.08 15.24 1.04
C LEU A 127 -6.00 15.60 0.01
N LEU A 128 -5.24 14.61 -0.46
CA LEU A 128 -4.08 14.84 -1.33
C LEU A 128 -4.45 14.95 -2.82
N SER A 129 -5.58 14.38 -3.25
CA SER A 129 -6.02 14.49 -4.65
C SER A 129 -6.44 15.91 -5.03
N ALA A 130 -7.00 16.70 -4.12
CA ALA A 130 -7.45 18.06 -4.42
C ALA A 130 -6.32 18.95 -4.96
N PRO A 131 -5.17 19.14 -4.26
CA PRO A 131 -4.07 19.92 -4.79
C PRO A 131 -3.37 19.27 -6.00
N MET A 132 -3.43 17.93 -6.16
CA MET A 132 -2.95 17.26 -7.38
C MET A 132 -3.81 17.64 -8.60
N ILE A 133 -5.13 17.67 -8.43
CA ILE A 133 -6.09 18.06 -9.47
C ILE A 133 -5.87 19.52 -9.90
N GLU A 134 -5.65 20.43 -8.96
CA GLU A 134 -5.34 21.83 -9.25
C GLU A 134 -4.07 21.98 -10.09
N ARG A 135 -3.05 21.16 -9.83
CA ARG A 135 -1.80 21.14 -10.61
C ARG A 135 -1.91 20.38 -11.94
N GLY A 136 -2.99 19.61 -12.16
CA GLY A 136 -3.17 18.75 -13.34
C GLY A 136 -2.20 17.57 -13.40
N ARG A 137 -1.57 17.17 -12.30
CA ARG A 137 -0.63 16.06 -12.24
C ARG A 137 -0.49 15.48 -10.82
N GLY A 138 -0.26 14.17 -10.75
CA GLY A 138 -0.04 13.47 -9.49
C GLY A 138 -0.22 11.96 -9.62
N GLY A 139 0.03 11.24 -8.53
CA GLY A 139 -0.10 9.80 -8.47
C GLY A 139 -0.63 9.29 -7.13
N ILE A 140 -1.37 8.20 -7.16
CA ILE A 140 -1.92 7.54 -5.99
C ILE A 140 -1.70 6.03 -6.13
N VAL A 141 -1.02 5.44 -5.16
CA VAL A 141 -0.82 4.00 -5.03
C VAL A 141 -1.54 3.53 -3.78
N LEU A 142 -2.52 2.64 -3.93
CA LEU A 142 -3.22 2.01 -2.82
C LEU A 142 -2.80 0.54 -2.71
N MET A 143 -2.29 0.14 -1.54
CA MET A 143 -1.90 -1.25 -1.33
C MET A 143 -3.12 -2.13 -1.06
N SER A 144 -3.37 -3.03 -1.98
CA SER A 144 -4.30 -4.14 -1.87
C SER A 144 -3.55 -5.46 -1.61
N SER A 145 -4.21 -6.57 -1.77
CA SER A 145 -3.64 -7.91 -1.62
C SER A 145 -4.37 -8.90 -2.52
N LEU A 146 -3.72 -9.98 -2.91
CA LEU A 146 -4.38 -11.10 -3.56
C LEU A 146 -5.47 -11.73 -2.67
N ALA A 147 -5.35 -11.62 -1.34
CA ALA A 147 -6.38 -12.00 -0.38
C ALA A 147 -7.70 -11.23 -0.58
N GLY A 148 -7.65 -10.00 -1.11
CA GLY A 148 -8.83 -9.20 -1.44
C GLY A 148 -9.55 -9.62 -2.73
N SER A 149 -9.05 -10.62 -3.47
CA SER A 149 -9.73 -11.12 -4.68
C SER A 149 -10.97 -11.96 -4.38
N GLN A 150 -11.04 -12.61 -3.22
CA GLN A 150 -12.15 -13.44 -2.75
C GLN A 150 -12.21 -13.46 -1.22
N GLY A 151 -13.20 -14.12 -0.64
CA GLY A 151 -13.25 -14.36 0.81
C GLY A 151 -12.05 -15.21 1.27
N SER A 152 -11.44 -14.83 2.37
CA SER A 152 -10.28 -15.52 2.96
C SER A 152 -10.54 -15.78 4.44
N PRO A 153 -10.87 -17.03 4.82
CA PRO A 153 -11.09 -17.40 6.23
C PRO A 153 -9.88 -17.05 7.11
N ASN A 154 -10.08 -16.84 8.39
CA ASN A 154 -9.11 -16.40 9.40
C ASN A 154 -8.53 -14.98 9.18
N ILE A 155 -8.76 -14.37 8.02
CA ILE A 155 -8.39 -12.99 7.70
C ILE A 155 -9.54 -12.26 6.96
N ALA A 156 -10.79 -12.62 7.27
CA ALA A 156 -11.94 -12.15 6.52
C ALA A 156 -12.08 -10.62 6.50
N ALA A 157 -11.93 -9.97 7.65
CA ALA A 157 -11.96 -8.50 7.74
C ALA A 157 -10.82 -7.85 6.94
N TYR A 158 -9.60 -8.35 7.07
CA TYR A 158 -8.46 -7.87 6.28
C TYR A 158 -8.70 -8.03 4.77
N ALA A 159 -9.14 -9.21 4.33
CA ALA A 159 -9.43 -9.46 2.91
C ALA A 159 -10.48 -8.49 2.36
N ALA A 160 -11.54 -8.22 3.12
CA ALA A 160 -12.57 -7.25 2.76
C ALA A 160 -12.01 -5.83 2.62
N THR A 161 -11.14 -5.39 3.54
CA THR A 161 -10.51 -4.06 3.45
C THR A 161 -9.56 -3.94 2.27
N LYS A 162 -8.87 -5.04 1.89
CA LYS A 162 -8.00 -5.04 0.71
C LYS A 162 -8.79 -5.06 -0.60
N ALA A 163 -9.94 -5.71 -0.63
CA ALA A 163 -10.89 -5.60 -1.74
C ALA A 163 -11.40 -4.15 -1.90
N PHE A 164 -11.72 -3.47 -0.79
CA PHE A 164 -12.09 -2.05 -0.80
C PHE A 164 -11.05 -1.20 -1.52
N ASN A 165 -9.75 -1.31 -1.16
CA ASN A 165 -8.69 -0.50 -1.77
C ASN A 165 -8.53 -0.78 -3.28
N ALA A 166 -8.72 -2.02 -3.72
CA ALA A 166 -8.68 -2.36 -5.14
C ALA A 166 -9.83 -1.68 -5.91
N ILE A 167 -11.07 -1.81 -5.43
CA ILE A 167 -12.26 -1.23 -6.07
C ILE A 167 -12.22 0.29 -6.05
N LEU A 168 -11.77 0.89 -4.93
CA LEU A 168 -11.57 2.33 -4.83
C LEU A 168 -10.59 2.84 -5.88
N ALA A 169 -9.45 2.16 -6.04
CA ALA A 169 -8.46 2.54 -7.04
C ALA A 169 -8.99 2.43 -8.48
N GLU A 170 -9.78 1.39 -8.79
CA GLU A 170 -10.41 1.22 -10.12
C GLU A 170 -11.34 2.41 -10.45
N GLY A 171 -12.20 2.81 -9.51
CA GLY A 171 -13.10 3.95 -9.68
C GLY A 171 -12.31 5.25 -9.88
N LEU A 172 -11.39 5.53 -8.95
CA LEU A 172 -10.59 6.76 -8.97
C LEU A 172 -9.67 6.84 -10.20
N TRP A 173 -9.14 5.71 -10.68
CA TRP A 173 -8.36 5.68 -11.92
C TRP A 173 -9.15 6.25 -13.10
N LYS A 174 -10.42 5.87 -13.25
CA LYS A 174 -11.26 6.38 -14.34
C LYS A 174 -11.67 7.83 -14.13
N GLU A 175 -12.03 8.21 -12.90
CA GLU A 175 -12.48 9.56 -12.56
C GLU A 175 -11.35 10.60 -12.65
N LEU A 176 -10.15 10.25 -12.19
CA LEU A 176 -9.04 11.20 -12.05
C LEU A 176 -8.10 11.24 -13.25
N LYS A 177 -8.16 10.24 -14.15
CA LYS A 177 -7.33 10.22 -15.37
C LYS A 177 -7.48 11.47 -16.24
N PRO A 178 -8.70 12.00 -16.51
CA PRO A 178 -8.87 13.24 -17.26
C PRO A 178 -8.33 14.49 -16.55
N ARG A 179 -8.06 14.37 -15.24
CA ARG A 179 -7.50 15.43 -14.39
C ARG A 179 -5.98 15.33 -14.24
N GLY A 180 -5.34 14.43 -15.00
CA GLY A 180 -3.90 14.23 -14.99
C GLY A 180 -3.36 13.43 -13.80
N ILE A 181 -4.23 12.71 -13.06
CA ILE A 181 -3.82 11.92 -11.89
C ILE A 181 -3.81 10.44 -12.24
N ASP A 182 -2.69 9.81 -12.00
CA ASP A 182 -2.54 8.36 -12.15
C ASP A 182 -2.90 7.66 -10.84
N VAL A 183 -3.78 6.67 -10.91
CA VAL A 183 -4.19 5.86 -9.75
C VAL A 183 -3.96 4.39 -10.04
N ILE A 184 -3.40 3.66 -9.06
CA ILE A 184 -3.18 2.21 -9.18
C ILE A 184 -3.36 1.52 -7.84
N ALA A 185 -3.99 0.34 -7.84
CA ALA A 185 -3.91 -0.59 -6.73
C ALA A 185 -2.81 -1.62 -6.98
N CYS A 186 -1.95 -1.86 -5.99
CA CYS A 186 -1.03 -2.98 -5.99
C CYS A 186 -1.67 -4.18 -5.27
N MET A 187 -2.03 -5.22 -6.01
CA MET A 187 -2.52 -6.48 -5.45
C MET A 187 -1.34 -7.44 -5.25
N ALA A 188 -0.60 -7.26 -4.16
CA ALA A 188 0.55 -8.09 -3.85
C ALA A 188 0.15 -9.46 -3.28
N GLY A 189 0.98 -10.49 -3.58
CA GLY A 189 0.98 -11.76 -2.87
C GLY A 189 1.75 -11.66 -1.55
N ALA A 190 2.32 -12.77 -1.09
CA ALA A 190 3.23 -12.78 0.05
C ALA A 190 4.49 -11.97 -0.27
N ILE A 191 4.98 -11.22 0.71
CA ILE A 191 6.15 -10.33 0.58
C ILE A 191 7.12 -10.67 1.71
N LEU A 192 8.39 -10.86 1.39
CA LEU A 192 9.45 -10.99 2.39
C LEU A 192 9.65 -9.66 3.10
N THR A 193 9.05 -9.56 4.28
CA THR A 193 9.20 -8.44 5.20
C THR A 193 9.62 -8.97 6.57
N PRO A 194 10.21 -8.16 7.44
CA PRO A 194 10.53 -8.58 8.81
C PRO A 194 9.34 -9.19 9.56
N GLY A 195 8.14 -8.63 9.39
CA GLY A 195 6.91 -9.17 9.98
C GLY A 195 6.50 -10.52 9.41
N TYR A 196 6.66 -10.75 8.11
CA TYR A 196 6.38 -12.04 7.47
C TYR A 196 7.37 -13.13 7.94
N GLN A 197 8.66 -12.80 8.03
CA GLN A 197 9.70 -13.73 8.48
C GLN A 197 9.51 -14.16 9.95
N GLN A 198 8.94 -13.29 10.80
CA GLN A 198 8.63 -13.63 12.18
C GLN A 198 7.39 -14.53 12.30
N ALA A 199 6.46 -14.45 11.37
CA ALA A 199 5.22 -15.23 11.40
C ALA A 199 5.34 -16.62 10.76
N GLU A 200 6.30 -16.85 9.86
CA GLU A 200 6.51 -18.14 9.18
C GLU A 200 7.81 -18.82 9.60
N SER A 201 7.68 -20.00 10.25
CA SER A 201 8.78 -20.94 10.52
C SER A 201 9.06 -21.90 9.35
N SER A 202 8.40 -21.76 8.19
CA SER A 202 8.42 -22.68 7.07
C SER A 202 8.78 -22.00 5.73
N LYS A 203 8.98 -22.80 4.68
CA LYS A 203 9.35 -22.32 3.34
C LYS A 203 8.38 -21.24 2.82
N PRO A 204 8.89 -20.14 2.22
CA PRO A 204 8.06 -19.09 1.65
C PRO A 204 6.97 -19.62 0.71
N ALA A 205 5.77 -19.05 0.78
CA ALA A 205 4.67 -19.42 -0.10
C ALA A 205 5.04 -19.22 -1.59
N PRO A 206 4.51 -20.03 -2.53
CA PRO A 206 4.76 -19.84 -3.95
C PRO A 206 4.38 -18.42 -4.40
N GLY A 207 5.28 -17.73 -5.11
CA GLY A 207 5.06 -16.36 -5.56
C GLY A 207 5.41 -15.28 -4.53
N THR A 208 6.02 -15.64 -3.40
CA THR A 208 6.60 -14.66 -2.46
C THR A 208 7.68 -13.83 -3.15
N LEU A 209 7.64 -12.53 -2.98
CA LEU A 209 8.55 -11.57 -3.59
C LEU A 209 9.28 -10.74 -2.54
N GLU A 210 10.45 -10.22 -2.91
CA GLU A 210 11.14 -9.20 -2.16
C GLU A 210 10.34 -7.88 -2.17
N ALA A 211 10.34 -7.15 -1.07
CA ALA A 211 9.65 -5.87 -0.95
C ALA A 211 10.10 -4.86 -2.03
N LYS A 212 11.41 -4.84 -2.34
CA LYS A 212 11.98 -4.01 -3.39
C LYS A 212 11.36 -4.29 -4.76
N ASP A 213 11.19 -5.57 -5.13
CA ASP A 213 10.65 -5.95 -6.43
C ASP A 213 9.17 -5.56 -6.56
N VAL A 214 8.40 -5.66 -5.46
CA VAL A 214 7.01 -5.22 -5.41
C VAL A 214 6.91 -3.70 -5.60
N ALA A 215 7.72 -2.94 -4.88
CA ALA A 215 7.76 -1.48 -4.99
C ALA A 215 8.13 -1.03 -6.42
N GLU A 216 9.20 -1.58 -6.99
CA GLU A 216 9.66 -1.27 -8.34
C GLU A 216 8.62 -1.60 -9.41
N GLN A 217 8.04 -2.81 -9.38
CA GLN A 217 7.01 -3.21 -10.34
C GLN A 217 5.77 -2.31 -10.23
N THR A 218 5.40 -1.89 -9.01
CA THR A 218 4.25 -1.02 -8.78
C THR A 218 4.49 0.39 -9.32
N LEU A 219 5.62 1.01 -8.98
CA LEU A 219 5.95 2.35 -9.46
C LEU A 219 6.15 2.40 -10.98
N ASN A 220 6.69 1.33 -11.58
CA ASN A 220 6.83 1.24 -13.04
C ASN A 220 5.49 1.03 -13.76
N ALA A 221 4.48 0.47 -13.08
CA ALA A 221 3.13 0.28 -13.62
C ALA A 221 2.24 1.53 -13.45
N LEU A 222 2.62 2.48 -12.59
CA LEU A 222 1.85 3.71 -12.35
C LEU A 222 1.66 4.47 -13.67
N GLY A 223 0.40 4.80 -13.96
CA GLY A 223 -0.02 5.40 -15.24
C GLY A 223 -0.55 4.40 -16.28
N ASN A 224 -0.32 3.08 -16.12
CA ASN A 224 -0.68 2.06 -17.11
C ASN A 224 -1.98 1.29 -16.81
N GLY A 225 -2.65 1.58 -15.71
CA GLY A 225 -3.92 0.90 -15.46
C GLY A 225 -4.31 0.91 -13.99
N PRO A 226 -5.54 0.46 -13.65
CA PRO A 226 -6.01 0.58 -12.28
C PRO A 226 -5.37 -0.44 -11.33
N ILE A 227 -4.87 -1.58 -11.83
CA ILE A 227 -4.34 -2.67 -11.00
C ILE A 227 -3.01 -3.18 -11.52
N VAL A 228 -2.07 -3.39 -10.62
CA VAL A 228 -0.84 -4.15 -10.85
C VAL A 228 -0.79 -5.37 -9.91
N ILE A 229 -0.32 -6.49 -10.44
CA ILE A 229 -0.04 -7.70 -9.67
C ILE A 229 1.46 -8.00 -9.85
N PRO A 230 2.30 -7.74 -8.85
CA PRO A 230 3.71 -8.06 -8.93
C PRO A 230 3.96 -9.57 -9.02
N GLY A 231 4.90 -9.96 -9.88
CA GLY A 231 5.32 -11.34 -10.08
C GLY A 231 4.44 -12.17 -11.02
N ALA A 232 5.11 -12.95 -11.89
CA ALA A 232 4.41 -13.78 -12.89
C ALA A 232 3.55 -14.87 -12.24
N VAL A 233 4.07 -15.53 -11.20
CA VAL A 233 3.36 -16.59 -10.45
C VAL A 233 2.07 -16.05 -9.85
N ASN A 234 2.12 -14.85 -9.25
CA ASN A 234 0.96 -14.18 -8.67
C ASN A 234 -0.10 -13.81 -9.73
N LYS A 235 0.34 -13.32 -10.91
CA LYS A 235 -0.57 -13.03 -12.03
C LYS A 235 -1.30 -14.27 -12.50
N ILE A 236 -0.56 -15.37 -12.73
CA ILE A 236 -1.11 -16.65 -13.17
C ILE A 236 -2.05 -17.22 -12.10
N GLY A 237 -1.62 -17.23 -10.84
CA GLY A 237 -2.42 -17.72 -9.71
C GLY A 237 -3.74 -16.98 -9.59
N ARG A 238 -3.72 -15.63 -9.63
CA ARG A 238 -4.96 -14.84 -9.60
C ARG A 238 -5.85 -15.11 -10.82
N PHE A 239 -5.28 -15.19 -12.02
CA PHE A 239 -6.05 -15.51 -13.22
C PHE A 239 -6.76 -16.85 -13.07
N ALA A 240 -6.05 -17.90 -12.63
CA ALA A 240 -6.61 -19.22 -12.42
C ALA A 240 -7.73 -19.21 -11.36
N LEU A 241 -7.49 -18.58 -10.20
CA LEU A 241 -8.47 -18.49 -9.12
C LEU A 241 -9.74 -17.72 -9.52
N MET A 242 -9.61 -16.66 -10.33
CA MET A 242 -10.73 -15.75 -10.63
C MET A 242 -11.47 -16.08 -11.92
N ARG A 243 -10.84 -16.81 -12.84
CA ARG A 243 -11.42 -17.06 -14.17
C ARG A 243 -11.70 -18.53 -14.46
N LEU A 244 -10.94 -19.45 -13.84
CA LEU A 244 -11.05 -20.89 -14.12
C LEU A 244 -11.79 -21.65 -13.02
N LEU A 245 -11.87 -21.09 -11.81
CA LEU A 245 -12.51 -21.74 -10.66
C LEU A 245 -13.81 -21.06 -10.27
N SER A 246 -14.76 -21.86 -9.72
CA SER A 246 -15.92 -21.28 -9.07
C SER A 246 -15.50 -20.50 -7.82
N ARG A 247 -16.31 -19.50 -7.44
CA ARG A 247 -16.06 -18.69 -6.22
C ARG A 247 -15.89 -19.57 -4.98
N ARG A 248 -16.69 -20.65 -4.86
CA ARG A 248 -16.59 -21.61 -3.74
C ARG A 248 -15.26 -22.35 -3.73
N ALA A 249 -14.78 -22.81 -4.89
CA ALA A 249 -13.48 -23.49 -5.00
C ALA A 249 -12.32 -22.56 -4.66
N ALA A 250 -12.34 -21.32 -5.14
CA ALA A 250 -11.32 -20.32 -4.81
C ALA A 250 -11.26 -20.04 -3.29
N ILE A 251 -12.41 -19.90 -2.61
CA ILE A 251 -12.47 -19.71 -1.15
C ILE A 251 -11.94 -20.96 -0.42
N ALA A 252 -12.25 -22.17 -0.89
CA ALA A 252 -11.75 -23.41 -0.29
C ALA A 252 -10.22 -23.53 -0.39
N ILE A 253 -9.63 -23.08 -1.49
CA ILE A 253 -8.16 -23.02 -1.65
C ILE A 253 -7.56 -21.98 -0.67
N MET A 254 -8.16 -20.79 -0.58
CA MET A 254 -7.69 -19.77 0.36
C MET A 254 -7.81 -20.24 1.82
N SER A 255 -8.87 -20.96 2.18
CA SER A 255 -9.05 -21.56 3.50
C SER A 255 -7.90 -22.51 3.88
N LYS A 256 -7.35 -23.25 2.91
CA LYS A 256 -6.17 -24.10 3.17
C LYS A 256 -4.93 -23.27 3.43
N ASN A 257 -4.74 -22.19 2.67
CA ASN A 257 -3.55 -21.33 2.77
C ASN A 257 -3.55 -20.47 4.05
N THR A 258 -4.71 -20.19 4.64
CA THR A 258 -4.84 -19.36 5.85
C THR A 258 -5.02 -20.17 7.14
N ARG A 259 -5.04 -21.51 7.09
CA ARG A 259 -5.19 -22.37 8.29
C ARG A 259 -4.06 -22.23 9.30
N GLY A 260 -2.86 -21.93 8.85
CA GLY A 260 -1.69 -21.73 9.72
C GLY A 260 -1.57 -20.33 10.29
N LEU A 261 -2.54 -19.45 10.03
CA LEU A 261 -2.58 -18.08 10.54
C LEU A 261 -3.48 -17.93 11.78
N SER A 262 -3.79 -18.99 12.51
CA SER A 262 -4.62 -18.97 13.72
C SER A 262 -3.76 -19.04 14.98
#